data_923dfa44fc2c7143c6ba5c6b05776688
#
_entry.id   923dfa44fc2c7143c6ba5c6b05776688
#
_cell.length_a   1.000
_cell.length_b   1.000
_cell.length_c   1.000
_cell.angle_alpha   90.00
_cell.angle_beta   90.00
_cell.angle_gamma   90.00
#
_symmetry.space_group_name_H-M   'P 1'
#
loop_
_entity.id
_entity.type
_entity.pdbx_description
1 polymer ?
#
loop_
_entity_poly.entity_id
_entity_poly.type
_entity_poly.pdbx_seq_one_letter_code
_entity_poly.pdbx_strand_id
1 'polypeptide(L)'
;LRPLAAHYDNTWNSAIATENIRKVTKQLKVDLYTHVVDNTEMDDIFKSFFLASVPELDGPTDIALAEVLYRAAAQHGIRYVFEGHSLQGEGVAPLGNAYVDGAYIASVHRQFGTVPMRTFPNMSLLSFLKWISVKGIRKIRPLWYLPYSKEEARKQLADEFGWQYYGGHHLENRMTAFHHSYYNPLKFGIDNRNNSLSASVRSGMMTREAALDEYSSSPHLEAGLLTYFKKRLDLTETEFNRIMNLPPKSYQDYRTYKRTFER
;
A
#
# COMPACT_ATOMS: atom_id res chain seq x y z
N LEU A 1 17.40 -5.89 21.72
CA LEU A 1 16.36 -4.97 21.30
C LEU A 1 14.99 -5.55 21.68
N ARG A 2 14.03 -4.68 22.01
CA ARG A 2 12.62 -5.07 22.19
C ARG A 2 11.81 -4.38 21.09
N PRO A 3 11.64 -5.04 19.94
CA PRO A 3 10.86 -4.48 18.85
C PRO A 3 9.36 -4.50 19.17
N LEU A 4 8.62 -3.56 18.57
CA LEU A 4 7.17 -3.54 18.49
C LEU A 4 6.79 -3.64 17.02
N ALA A 5 5.98 -4.61 16.65
CA ALA A 5 5.39 -4.67 15.33
C ALA A 5 4.15 -3.74 15.28
N ALA A 6 4.01 -2.97 14.21
CA ALA A 6 2.83 -2.15 13.97
C ALA A 6 2.12 -2.64 12.71
N HIS A 7 0.82 -2.83 12.80
CA HIS A 7 -0.04 -3.29 11.72
C HIS A 7 -1.22 -2.33 11.53
N TYR A 8 -1.43 -1.88 10.31
CA TYR A 8 -2.65 -1.20 9.89
C TYR A 8 -3.54 -2.19 9.16
N ASP A 9 -4.69 -2.48 9.72
CA ASP A 9 -5.69 -3.33 9.12
C ASP A 9 -6.77 -2.47 8.45
N ASN A 10 -6.68 -2.36 7.13
CA ASN A 10 -7.67 -1.70 6.30
C ASN A 10 -8.85 -2.61 5.96
N THR A 11 -8.93 -3.79 6.58
CA THR A 11 -10.00 -4.79 6.43
C THR A 11 -10.08 -5.46 5.04
N TRP A 12 -9.08 -5.23 4.18
CA TRP A 12 -8.96 -5.85 2.86
C TRP A 12 -7.86 -6.92 2.78
N ASN A 13 -7.22 -7.23 3.91
CA ASN A 13 -6.18 -8.24 3.97
C ASN A 13 -6.74 -9.63 3.64
N SER A 14 -5.95 -10.44 2.95
CA SER A 14 -6.25 -11.85 2.77
C SER A 14 -6.11 -12.62 4.09
N ALA A 15 -6.82 -13.73 4.24
CA ALA A 15 -6.69 -14.57 5.42
C ALA A 15 -5.26 -15.09 5.62
N ILE A 16 -4.56 -15.38 4.51
CA ILE A 16 -3.15 -15.80 4.51
C ILE A 16 -2.25 -14.71 5.09
N ALA A 17 -2.45 -13.45 4.68
CA ALA A 17 -1.67 -12.32 5.19
C ALA A 17 -1.83 -12.15 6.71
N THR A 18 -3.04 -12.18 7.19
CA THR A 18 -3.35 -12.07 8.63
C THR A 18 -2.74 -13.21 9.42
N GLU A 19 -2.84 -14.45 8.92
CA GLU A 19 -2.23 -15.61 9.58
C GLU A 19 -0.69 -15.55 9.56
N ASN A 20 -0.08 -15.06 8.50
CA ASN A 20 1.36 -14.85 8.42
C ASN A 20 1.84 -13.86 9.49
N ILE A 21 1.16 -12.73 9.66
CA ILE A 21 1.48 -11.74 10.71
C ILE A 21 1.43 -12.42 12.08
N ARG A 22 0.36 -13.18 12.36
CA ARG A 22 0.18 -13.88 13.63
C ARG A 22 1.29 -14.91 13.90
N LYS A 23 1.66 -15.71 12.90
CA LYS A 23 2.70 -16.73 13.02
C LYS A 23 4.06 -16.11 13.34
N VAL A 24 4.48 -15.13 12.54
CA VAL A 24 5.79 -14.49 12.67
C VAL A 24 5.91 -13.75 14.01
N THR A 25 4.93 -12.93 14.37
CA THR A 25 4.97 -12.15 15.62
C THR A 25 4.94 -13.06 16.86
N LYS A 26 4.14 -14.13 16.84
CA LYS A 26 4.06 -15.11 17.93
C LYS A 26 5.39 -15.85 18.12
N GLN A 27 6.00 -16.31 17.05
CA GLN A 27 7.25 -17.09 17.12
C GLN A 27 8.43 -16.23 17.54
N LEU A 28 8.49 -15.00 17.06
CA LEU A 28 9.50 -14.01 17.46
C LEU A 28 9.24 -13.40 18.85
N LYS A 29 8.08 -13.69 19.46
CA LYS A 29 7.64 -13.09 20.74
C LYS A 29 7.70 -11.56 20.70
N VAL A 30 7.25 -10.99 19.57
CA VAL A 30 7.19 -9.55 19.34
C VAL A 30 5.77 -9.09 19.61
N ASP A 31 5.63 -8.03 20.41
CA ASP A 31 4.34 -7.39 20.65
C ASP A 31 3.81 -6.76 19.35
N LEU A 32 2.50 -6.87 19.13
CA LEU A 32 1.83 -6.36 17.95
C LEU A 32 0.85 -5.25 18.33
N TYR A 33 1.10 -4.05 17.82
CA TYR A 33 0.15 -2.95 17.83
C TYR A 33 -0.67 -3.01 16.54
N THR A 34 -1.98 -3.11 16.63
CA THR A 34 -2.88 -3.12 15.47
C THR A 34 -3.86 -1.97 15.54
N HIS A 35 -3.95 -1.19 14.47
CA HIS A 35 -5.02 -0.23 14.24
C HIS A 35 -5.95 -0.78 13.18
N VAL A 36 -7.22 -0.98 13.54
CA VAL A 36 -8.28 -1.43 12.63
C VAL A 36 -9.16 -0.25 12.29
N VAL A 37 -9.33 0.04 11.02
CA VAL A 37 -10.28 1.06 10.55
C VAL A 37 -11.69 0.47 10.46
N ASP A 38 -12.71 1.30 10.62
CA ASP A 38 -14.09 0.89 10.36
C ASP A 38 -14.26 0.45 8.90
N ASN A 39 -14.91 -0.69 8.71
CA ASN A 39 -15.07 -1.33 7.42
C ASN A 39 -15.82 -0.44 6.41
N THR A 40 -16.92 0.15 6.86
CA THR A 40 -17.78 1.00 6.03
C THR A 40 -17.07 2.29 5.64
N GLU A 41 -16.29 2.84 6.58
CA GLU A 41 -15.49 4.03 6.35
C GLU A 41 -14.38 3.78 5.31
N MET A 42 -13.67 2.66 5.44
CA MET A 42 -12.60 2.32 4.49
C MET A 42 -13.14 2.01 3.09
N ASP A 43 -14.25 1.28 3.03
CA ASP A 43 -14.90 0.97 1.75
C ASP A 43 -15.42 2.24 1.05
N ASP A 44 -15.95 3.20 1.79
CA ASP A 44 -16.36 4.51 1.25
C ASP A 44 -15.18 5.35 0.75
N ILE A 45 -14.04 5.30 1.45
CA ILE A 45 -12.79 5.96 0.99
C ILE A 45 -12.31 5.34 -0.33
N PHE A 46 -12.25 4.02 -0.44
CA PHE A 46 -11.85 3.35 -1.68
C PHE A 46 -12.84 3.62 -2.81
N LYS A 47 -14.14 3.56 -2.55
CA LYS A 47 -15.18 3.93 -3.52
C LYS A 47 -15.03 5.37 -3.99
N SER A 48 -14.69 6.28 -3.08
CA SER A 48 -14.42 7.69 -3.41
C SER A 48 -13.24 7.84 -4.38
N PHE A 49 -12.14 7.14 -4.16
CA PHE A 49 -10.99 7.15 -5.05
C PHE A 49 -11.30 6.49 -6.39
N PHE A 50 -12.09 5.43 -6.41
CA PHE A 50 -12.55 4.79 -7.65
C PHE A 50 -13.43 5.74 -8.47
N LEU A 51 -14.36 6.46 -7.83
CA LEU A 51 -15.20 7.50 -8.44
C LEU A 51 -14.38 8.71 -8.91
N ALA A 52 -13.33 9.05 -8.20
CA ALA A 52 -12.42 10.12 -8.57
C ALA A 52 -11.65 9.84 -9.87
N SER A 53 -11.59 8.58 -10.30
CA SER A 53 -10.95 8.15 -11.56
C SER A 53 -9.46 8.52 -11.61
N VAL A 54 -8.75 8.25 -10.53
CA VAL A 54 -7.31 8.56 -10.35
C VAL A 54 -6.49 7.27 -10.20
N PRO A 55 -5.20 7.27 -10.58
CA PRO A 55 -4.36 6.07 -10.49
C PRO A 55 -3.99 5.68 -9.05
N GLU A 56 -4.13 6.57 -8.06
CA GLU A 56 -3.74 6.32 -6.67
C GLU A 56 -4.86 5.66 -5.84
N LEU A 57 -5.57 4.68 -6.40
CA LEU A 57 -6.72 4.02 -5.76
C LEU A 57 -6.41 3.49 -4.34
N ASP A 58 -5.24 2.92 -4.13
CA ASP A 58 -4.78 2.37 -2.85
C ASP A 58 -3.89 3.35 -2.04
N GLY A 59 -3.68 4.54 -2.56
CA GLY A 59 -2.90 5.59 -1.89
C GLY A 59 -3.34 5.94 -0.47
N PRO A 60 -4.65 5.90 -0.13
CA PRO A 60 -5.09 6.07 1.25
C PRO A 60 -4.46 5.08 2.23
N THR A 61 -4.24 3.82 1.82
CA THR A 61 -3.60 2.80 2.67
C THR A 61 -2.18 3.20 3.07
N ASP A 62 -1.39 3.75 2.15
CA ASP A 62 0.00 4.15 2.43
C ASP A 62 0.08 5.28 3.45
N ILE A 63 -0.79 6.27 3.34
CA ILE A 63 -0.85 7.40 4.29
C ILE A 63 -1.31 6.94 5.67
N ALA A 64 -2.33 6.07 5.71
CA ALA A 64 -2.84 5.51 6.95
C ALA A 64 -1.79 4.63 7.65
N LEU A 65 -1.10 3.77 6.89
CA LEU A 65 -0.01 2.93 7.39
C LEU A 65 1.09 3.79 8.02
N ALA A 66 1.52 4.85 7.34
CA ALA A 66 2.54 5.76 7.85
C ALA A 66 2.09 6.46 9.14
N GLU A 67 0.85 6.95 9.21
CA GLU A 67 0.32 7.60 10.42
C GLU A 67 0.21 6.63 11.60
N VAL A 68 -0.29 5.40 11.37
CA VAL A 68 -0.37 4.35 12.41
C VAL A 68 1.02 4.03 12.95
N LEU A 69 2.02 3.90 12.08
CA LEU A 69 3.38 3.62 12.46
C LEU A 69 3.97 4.72 13.35
N TYR A 70 3.76 6.00 12.99
CA TYR A 70 4.19 7.13 13.81
C TYR A 70 3.43 7.22 15.13
N ARG A 71 2.12 6.97 15.14
CA ARG A 71 1.30 6.95 16.39
C ARG A 71 1.79 5.87 17.34
N ALA A 72 1.98 4.65 16.85
CA ALA A 72 2.50 3.54 17.65
C ALA A 72 3.88 3.87 18.22
N ALA A 73 4.79 4.38 17.39
CA ALA A 73 6.13 4.78 17.85
C ALA A 73 6.06 5.87 18.94
N ALA A 74 5.24 6.91 18.74
CA ALA A 74 5.09 8.00 19.70
C ALA A 74 4.45 7.54 21.02
N GLN A 75 3.45 6.66 20.96
CA GLN A 75 2.74 6.12 22.11
C GLN A 75 3.65 5.25 22.99
N HIS A 76 4.57 4.52 22.36
CA HIS A 76 5.49 3.62 23.05
C HIS A 76 6.89 4.22 23.27
N GLY A 77 7.08 5.52 23.00
CA GLY A 77 8.37 6.20 23.21
C GLY A 77 9.48 5.73 22.27
N ILE A 78 9.13 5.15 21.13
CA ILE A 78 10.07 4.61 20.14
C ILE A 78 10.49 5.74 19.19
N ARG A 79 11.81 5.89 18.98
CA ARG A 79 12.37 6.90 18.07
C ARG A 79 12.81 6.34 16.72
N TYR A 80 13.06 5.05 16.61
CA TYR A 80 13.55 4.43 15.39
C TYR A 80 12.53 3.42 14.86
N VAL A 81 12.14 3.61 13.62
CA VAL A 81 11.18 2.76 12.93
C VAL A 81 11.87 2.09 11.76
N PHE A 82 11.77 0.77 11.67
CA PHE A 82 12.31 0.03 10.53
C PHE A 82 11.24 -0.12 9.44
N GLU A 83 11.62 0.23 8.22
CA GLU A 83 10.85 -0.03 6.99
C GLU A 83 11.55 -1.12 6.19
N GLY A 84 10.80 -2.12 5.74
CA GLY A 84 11.30 -3.25 4.95
C GLY A 84 11.49 -2.94 3.46
N HIS A 85 11.38 -1.68 3.03
CA HIS A 85 11.56 -1.29 1.64
C HIS A 85 12.99 -1.61 1.15
N SER A 86 13.09 -2.27 -0.01
CA SER A 86 14.36 -2.62 -0.67
C SER A 86 14.49 -1.91 -2.01
N LEU A 87 15.56 -1.14 -2.19
CA LEU A 87 15.86 -0.53 -3.50
C LEU A 87 16.12 -1.58 -4.57
N GLN A 88 16.72 -2.71 -4.19
CA GLN A 88 17.09 -3.78 -5.12
C GLN A 88 15.88 -4.54 -5.63
N GLY A 89 14.89 -4.80 -4.77
CA GLY A 89 13.73 -5.62 -5.10
C GLY A 89 12.47 -4.84 -5.47
N GLU A 90 12.39 -3.55 -5.14
CA GLU A 90 11.19 -2.73 -5.36
C GLU A 90 11.44 -1.50 -6.23
N GLY A 91 12.70 -1.04 -6.24
CA GLY A 91 13.09 0.16 -6.98
C GLY A 91 12.58 1.45 -6.33
N VAL A 92 12.55 2.49 -7.15
CA VAL A 92 12.00 3.80 -6.80
C VAL A 92 11.05 4.22 -7.90
N ALA A 93 9.83 4.57 -7.55
CA ALA A 93 8.87 5.13 -8.50
C ALA A 93 9.39 6.47 -9.05
N PRO A 94 9.22 6.77 -10.35
CA PRO A 94 9.58 8.05 -10.91
C PRO A 94 8.86 9.20 -10.20
N LEU A 95 9.58 10.27 -9.90
CA LEU A 95 9.00 11.47 -9.30
C LEU A 95 7.92 12.05 -10.23
N GLY A 96 6.75 12.28 -9.68
CA GLY A 96 5.61 12.88 -10.40
C GLY A 96 4.62 11.90 -11.02
N ASN A 97 4.91 10.60 -11.05
CA ASN A 97 3.96 9.59 -11.59
C ASN A 97 2.83 9.27 -10.62
N ALA A 98 3.08 9.38 -9.32
CA ALA A 98 2.07 9.20 -8.28
C ALA A 98 2.34 10.16 -7.13
N TYR A 99 1.29 10.67 -6.52
CA TYR A 99 1.38 11.52 -5.35
C TYR A 99 0.18 11.32 -4.46
N VAL A 100 0.42 11.12 -3.18
CA VAL A 100 -0.65 11.01 -2.18
C VAL A 100 -0.26 11.76 -0.90
N ASP A 101 -1.22 12.47 -0.32
CA ASP A 101 -1.12 13.11 0.98
C ASP A 101 -2.49 13.23 1.66
N GLY A 102 -2.52 13.60 2.93
CA GLY A 102 -3.76 13.69 3.68
C GLY A 102 -4.73 14.79 3.18
N ALA A 103 -4.24 15.84 2.53
CA ALA A 103 -5.09 16.87 1.93
C ALA A 103 -5.78 16.34 0.67
N TYR A 104 -5.06 15.56 -0.12
CA TYR A 104 -5.60 14.89 -1.30
C TYR A 104 -6.70 13.90 -0.92
N ILE A 105 -6.45 13.02 0.06
CA ILE A 105 -7.43 12.08 0.57
C ILE A 105 -8.69 12.81 1.04
N ALA A 106 -8.53 13.84 1.87
CA ALA A 106 -9.66 14.63 2.35
C ALA A 106 -10.41 15.36 1.22
N SER A 107 -9.71 15.79 0.17
CA SER A 107 -10.30 16.46 -1.00
C SER A 107 -11.15 15.52 -1.84
N VAL A 108 -10.62 14.34 -2.15
CA VAL A 108 -11.35 13.29 -2.88
C VAL A 108 -12.58 12.83 -2.09
N HIS A 109 -12.38 12.50 -0.83
CA HIS A 109 -13.44 12.01 0.04
C HIS A 109 -14.55 13.05 0.25
N ARG A 110 -14.22 14.34 0.38
CA ARG A 110 -15.24 15.41 0.48
C ARG A 110 -16.13 15.49 -0.77
N GLN A 111 -15.59 15.15 -1.94
CA GLN A 111 -16.34 15.23 -3.20
C GLN A 111 -17.17 13.99 -3.47
N PHE A 112 -16.71 12.82 -3.06
CA PHE A 112 -17.32 11.55 -3.46
C PHE A 112 -17.76 10.67 -2.28
N GLY A 113 -17.24 10.93 -1.07
CA GLY A 113 -17.53 10.15 0.13
C GLY A 113 -18.91 10.45 0.70
N THR A 114 -19.48 9.46 1.32
CA THR A 114 -20.80 9.51 1.97
C THR A 114 -20.73 9.21 3.47
N VAL A 115 -19.64 8.59 3.91
CA VAL A 115 -19.40 8.20 5.31
C VAL A 115 -18.32 9.08 5.94
N PRO A 116 -18.52 9.67 7.13
CA PRO A 116 -17.49 10.49 7.77
C PRO A 116 -16.23 9.70 8.15
N MET A 117 -15.04 10.21 7.83
CA MET A 117 -13.78 9.63 8.28
C MET A 117 -13.57 9.89 9.77
N ARG A 118 -13.77 8.87 10.63
CA ARG A 118 -13.63 8.94 12.09
C ARG A 118 -12.49 8.08 12.59
N THR A 119 -12.34 6.88 12.04
CA THR A 119 -11.35 5.89 12.45
C THR A 119 -10.16 5.85 11.47
N PHE A 120 -10.34 6.34 10.25
CA PHE A 120 -9.28 6.42 9.27
C PHE A 120 -8.14 7.36 9.71
N PRO A 121 -6.91 6.86 9.86
CA PRO A 121 -5.79 7.63 10.38
C PRO A 121 -5.17 8.51 9.26
N ASN A 122 -5.88 9.53 8.84
CA ASN A 122 -5.40 10.45 7.83
C ASN A 122 -4.27 11.34 8.37
N MET A 123 -3.10 11.31 7.75
CA MET A 123 -1.95 12.09 8.18
C MET A 123 -1.98 13.51 7.61
N SER A 124 -2.15 14.50 8.48
CA SER A 124 -2.00 15.91 8.10
C SER A 124 -0.52 16.32 8.05
N LEU A 125 -0.21 17.40 7.33
CA LEU A 125 1.14 17.97 7.32
C LEU A 125 1.61 18.34 8.74
N LEU A 126 0.73 18.89 9.57
CA LEU A 126 1.05 19.22 10.95
C LEU A 126 1.35 17.98 11.79
N SER A 127 0.57 16.91 11.60
CA SER A 127 0.86 15.61 12.25
C SER A 127 2.23 15.09 11.83
N PHE A 128 2.52 15.10 10.54
CA PHE A 128 3.82 14.66 10.04
C PHE A 128 4.99 15.45 10.63
N LEU A 129 4.89 16.79 10.63
CA LEU A 129 5.91 17.66 11.24
C LEU A 129 6.06 17.41 12.75
N LYS A 130 4.97 17.18 13.47
CA LYS A 130 4.99 16.79 14.88
C LYS A 130 5.78 15.50 15.09
N TRP A 131 5.55 14.48 14.25
CA TRP A 131 6.22 13.19 14.38
C TRP A 131 7.73 13.27 14.16
N ILE A 132 8.16 13.95 13.10
CA ILE A 132 9.59 14.01 12.75
C ILE A 132 10.37 15.04 13.57
N SER A 133 9.78 16.21 13.88
CA SER A 133 10.49 17.32 14.54
C SER A 133 10.32 17.29 16.05
N VAL A 134 9.07 17.15 16.55
CA VAL A 134 8.81 17.21 18.01
C VAL A 134 9.08 15.85 18.67
N LYS A 135 8.60 14.76 18.07
CA LYS A 135 8.81 13.39 18.59
C LYS A 135 10.16 12.80 18.17
N GLY A 136 10.82 13.38 17.18
CA GLY A 136 12.13 12.97 16.71
C GLY A 136 12.14 11.53 16.14
N ILE A 137 11.02 11.07 15.59
CA ILE A 137 10.91 9.72 15.04
C ILE A 137 11.64 9.66 13.70
N ARG A 138 12.53 8.67 13.55
CA ARG A 138 13.36 8.47 12.36
C ARG A 138 13.09 7.12 11.75
N LYS A 139 12.90 7.09 10.43
CA LYS A 139 12.78 5.85 9.65
C LYS A 139 14.15 5.37 9.22
N ILE A 140 14.39 4.08 9.38
CA ILE A 140 15.60 3.38 8.95
C ILE A 140 15.17 2.28 7.99
N ARG A 141 15.89 2.16 6.87
CA ARG A 141 15.67 1.15 5.83
C ARG A 141 16.85 0.19 5.79
N PRO A 142 16.88 -0.86 6.63
CA PRO A 142 18.02 -1.75 6.74
C PRO A 142 18.38 -2.42 5.41
N LEU A 143 17.38 -2.78 4.59
CA LEU A 143 17.57 -3.46 3.31
C LEU A 143 18.19 -2.58 2.21
N TRP A 144 18.44 -1.30 2.49
CA TRP A 144 19.24 -0.45 1.61
C TRP A 144 20.76 -0.69 1.78
N TYR A 145 21.16 -1.25 2.92
CA TYR A 145 22.55 -1.42 3.32
C TYR A 145 22.96 -2.88 3.48
N LEU A 146 21.98 -3.77 3.58
CA LEU A 146 22.19 -5.21 3.75
C LEU A 146 21.94 -5.94 2.44
N PRO A 147 22.70 -7.02 2.13
CA PRO A 147 22.36 -7.94 1.06
C PRO A 147 20.95 -8.50 1.30
N TYR A 148 20.11 -8.48 0.27
CA TYR A 148 18.74 -8.95 0.38
C TYR A 148 18.31 -9.68 -0.89
N SER A 149 17.79 -10.89 -0.71
CA SER A 149 17.17 -11.70 -1.74
C SER A 149 15.74 -12.03 -1.33
N LYS A 150 14.76 -11.68 -2.17
CA LYS A 150 13.35 -12.02 -1.93
C LYS A 150 13.13 -13.53 -1.85
N GLU A 151 13.84 -14.30 -2.68
CA GLU A 151 13.71 -15.74 -2.75
C GLU A 151 14.23 -16.40 -1.47
N GLU A 152 15.42 -16.04 -1.03
CA GLU A 152 15.99 -16.52 0.23
C GLU A 152 15.13 -16.13 1.43
N ALA A 153 14.67 -14.89 1.48
CA ALA A 153 13.77 -14.42 2.53
C ALA A 153 12.46 -15.20 2.57
N ARG A 154 11.84 -15.49 1.43
CA ARG A 154 10.62 -16.34 1.34
C ARG A 154 10.89 -17.74 1.87
N LYS A 155 12.00 -18.35 1.45
CA LYS A 155 12.39 -19.68 1.91
C LYS A 155 12.59 -19.69 3.43
N GLN A 156 13.36 -18.77 3.95
CA GLN A 156 13.60 -18.65 5.38
C GLN A 156 12.29 -18.45 6.16
N LEU A 157 11.43 -17.55 5.72
CA LEU A 157 10.14 -17.29 6.35
C LEU A 157 9.22 -18.52 6.32
N ALA A 158 9.21 -19.28 5.23
CA ALA A 158 8.44 -20.51 5.13
C ALA A 158 8.99 -21.60 6.08
N ASP A 159 10.29 -21.83 6.03
CA ASP A 159 10.96 -22.90 6.80
C ASP A 159 10.93 -22.61 8.31
N GLU A 160 11.21 -21.39 8.74
CA GLU A 160 11.34 -21.05 10.15
C GLU A 160 10.00 -20.65 10.79
N PHE A 161 9.09 -19.99 10.05
CA PHE A 161 7.87 -19.41 10.61
C PHE A 161 6.57 -20.03 10.09
N GLY A 162 6.66 -20.94 9.12
CA GLY A 162 5.48 -21.49 8.46
C GLY A 162 4.70 -20.42 7.70
N TRP A 163 5.41 -19.36 7.25
CA TRP A 163 4.84 -18.32 6.42
C TRP A 163 4.40 -18.89 5.08
N GLN A 164 3.25 -18.44 4.59
CA GLN A 164 2.67 -18.91 3.34
C GLN A 164 2.72 -17.81 2.28
N TYR A 165 3.17 -18.17 1.09
CA TYR A 165 3.19 -17.25 -0.05
C TYR A 165 1.77 -17.02 -0.57
N TYR A 166 1.42 -15.78 -0.87
CA TYR A 166 0.10 -15.34 -1.32
C TYR A 166 0.04 -15.04 -2.83
N GLY A 167 0.99 -15.53 -3.62
CA GLY A 167 0.92 -15.56 -5.08
C GLY A 167 1.66 -14.45 -5.84
N GLY A 168 1.98 -13.33 -5.21
CA GLY A 168 2.66 -12.22 -5.89
C GLY A 168 3.06 -11.07 -4.98
N HIS A 169 3.69 -10.06 -5.55
CA HIS A 169 4.06 -8.83 -4.85
C HIS A 169 2.81 -7.98 -4.62
N HIS A 170 2.57 -7.59 -3.37
CA HIS A 170 1.40 -6.82 -2.93
C HIS A 170 0.03 -7.51 -3.12
N LEU A 171 0.01 -8.86 -3.25
CA LEU A 171 -1.25 -9.60 -3.33
C LEU A 171 -1.78 -10.05 -1.95
N GLU A 172 -1.12 -9.68 -0.87
CA GLU A 172 -1.59 -9.88 0.50
C GLU A 172 -2.85 -9.08 0.83
N ASN A 173 -3.05 -7.97 0.14
CA ASN A 173 -4.21 -7.09 0.29
C ASN A 173 -5.03 -7.08 -1.00
N ARG A 174 -6.33 -7.37 -0.90
CA ARG A 174 -7.21 -7.50 -2.07
C ARG A 174 -7.46 -6.18 -2.80
N MET A 175 -7.45 -5.04 -2.08
CA MET A 175 -7.54 -3.73 -2.73
C MET A 175 -6.29 -3.46 -3.55
N THR A 176 -5.10 -3.69 -2.97
CA THR A 176 -3.83 -3.54 -3.68
C THR A 176 -3.73 -4.49 -4.87
N ALA A 177 -4.19 -5.74 -4.70
CA ALA A 177 -4.25 -6.71 -5.79
C ALA A 177 -5.16 -6.24 -6.95
N PHE A 178 -6.35 -5.73 -6.66
CA PHE A 178 -7.23 -5.14 -7.66
C PHE A 178 -6.60 -3.92 -8.34
N HIS A 179 -6.01 -3.03 -7.55
CA HIS A 179 -5.34 -1.82 -8.02
C HIS A 179 -4.20 -2.13 -9.00
N HIS A 180 -3.30 -3.05 -8.62
CA HIS A 180 -2.10 -3.37 -9.41
C HIS A 180 -2.36 -4.31 -10.58
N SER A 181 -3.27 -5.29 -10.41
CA SER A 181 -3.46 -6.33 -11.41
C SER A 181 -4.58 -6.03 -12.42
N TYR A 182 -5.49 -5.11 -12.10
CA TYR A 182 -6.64 -4.82 -12.94
C TYR A 182 -6.82 -3.32 -13.23
N TYR A 183 -6.97 -2.50 -12.19
CA TYR A 183 -7.37 -1.11 -12.34
C TYR A 183 -6.35 -0.26 -13.07
N ASN A 184 -5.11 -0.23 -12.57
CA ASN A 184 -4.04 0.58 -13.16
C ASN A 184 -3.65 0.11 -14.57
N PRO A 185 -3.45 -1.19 -14.83
CA PRO A 185 -3.12 -1.64 -16.16
C PRO A 185 -4.20 -1.31 -17.20
N LEU A 186 -5.47 -1.55 -16.89
CA LEU A 186 -6.55 -1.39 -17.87
C LEU A 186 -6.98 0.06 -18.05
N LYS A 187 -7.00 0.86 -16.98
CA LYS A 187 -7.51 2.22 -17.06
C LYS A 187 -6.45 3.26 -17.40
N PHE A 188 -5.23 3.08 -16.87
CA PHE A 188 -4.14 4.08 -17.00
C PHE A 188 -2.95 3.57 -17.80
N GLY A 189 -2.91 2.30 -18.18
CA GLY A 189 -1.74 1.71 -18.83
C GLY A 189 -0.50 1.63 -17.90
N ILE A 190 -0.72 1.63 -16.59
CA ILE A 190 0.36 1.60 -15.59
C ILE A 190 0.52 0.17 -15.09
N ASP A 191 1.67 -0.44 -15.37
CA ASP A 191 2.06 -1.71 -14.78
C ASP A 191 3.19 -1.51 -13.77
N ASN A 192 2.84 -1.64 -12.49
CA ASN A 192 3.78 -1.42 -11.38
C ASN A 192 4.92 -2.44 -11.32
N ARG A 193 4.79 -3.60 -12.01
CA ARG A 193 5.87 -4.58 -12.13
C ARG A 193 7.10 -4.00 -12.82
N ASN A 194 6.91 -3.01 -13.69
CA ASN A 194 8.02 -2.34 -14.37
C ASN A 194 9.07 -1.79 -13.39
N ASN A 195 8.64 -1.20 -12.27
CA ASN A 195 9.56 -0.67 -11.26
C ASN A 195 10.36 -1.78 -10.57
N SER A 196 9.69 -2.83 -10.10
CA SER A 196 10.32 -3.92 -9.36
C SER A 196 11.21 -4.80 -10.26
N LEU A 197 10.74 -5.14 -11.46
CA LEU A 197 11.52 -5.95 -12.41
C LEU A 197 12.76 -5.22 -12.87
N SER A 198 12.64 -3.93 -13.26
CA SER A 198 13.81 -3.15 -13.65
C SER A 198 14.80 -2.91 -12.50
N ALA A 199 14.32 -2.79 -11.26
CA ALA A 199 15.19 -2.72 -10.09
C ALA A 199 15.95 -4.04 -9.88
N SER A 200 15.26 -5.17 -9.96
CA SER A 200 15.85 -6.51 -9.82
C SER A 200 16.90 -6.78 -10.89
N VAL A 201 16.66 -6.39 -12.14
CA VAL A 201 17.65 -6.51 -13.23
C VAL A 201 18.87 -5.63 -12.96
N ARG A 202 18.67 -4.34 -12.62
CA ARG A 202 19.78 -3.42 -12.33
C ARG A 202 20.61 -3.84 -11.11
N SER A 203 20.01 -4.57 -10.19
CA SER A 203 20.69 -5.08 -8.98
C SER A 203 21.28 -6.47 -9.15
N GLY A 204 21.19 -7.07 -10.36
CA GLY A 204 21.71 -8.41 -10.63
C GLY A 204 20.95 -9.55 -9.98
N MET A 205 19.74 -9.29 -9.46
CA MET A 205 18.88 -10.30 -8.83
C MET A 205 18.09 -11.12 -9.84
N MET A 206 17.98 -10.65 -11.08
CA MET A 206 17.22 -11.27 -12.15
C MET A 206 17.89 -10.95 -13.49
N THR A 207 17.85 -11.87 -14.46
CA THR A 207 18.30 -11.55 -15.81
C THR A 207 17.25 -10.67 -16.51
N ARG A 208 17.71 -9.93 -17.53
CA ARG A 208 16.81 -9.08 -18.33
C ARG A 208 15.78 -9.92 -19.07
N GLU A 209 16.18 -11.08 -19.58
CA GLU A 209 15.34 -12.01 -20.31
C GLU A 209 14.21 -12.52 -19.41
N ALA A 210 14.52 -12.98 -18.20
CA ALA A 210 13.53 -13.44 -17.22
C ALA A 210 12.56 -12.32 -16.84
N ALA A 211 13.06 -11.09 -16.67
CA ALA A 211 12.21 -9.94 -16.37
C ALA A 211 11.25 -9.59 -17.52
N LEU A 212 11.71 -9.67 -18.75
CA LEU A 212 10.89 -9.44 -19.94
C LEU A 212 9.84 -10.53 -20.13
N ASP A 213 10.18 -11.78 -19.85
CA ASP A 213 9.25 -12.90 -19.91
C ASP A 213 8.11 -12.71 -18.86
N GLU A 214 8.47 -12.40 -17.62
CA GLU A 214 7.48 -12.09 -16.57
C GLU A 214 6.61 -10.87 -16.93
N TYR A 215 7.22 -9.81 -17.49
CA TYR A 215 6.50 -8.59 -17.87
C TYR A 215 5.56 -8.79 -19.06
N SER A 216 5.89 -9.70 -19.98
CA SER A 216 5.08 -10.02 -21.17
C SER A 216 3.78 -10.75 -20.83
N SER A 217 3.74 -11.42 -19.69
CA SER A 217 2.54 -12.07 -19.17
C SER A 217 1.58 -11.03 -18.55
N SER A 218 0.28 -11.31 -18.57
CA SER A 218 -0.69 -10.47 -17.85
C SER A 218 -0.42 -10.51 -16.34
N PRO A 219 -0.62 -9.40 -15.61
CA PRO A 219 -0.57 -9.41 -14.16
C PRO A 219 -1.49 -10.47 -13.56
N HIS A 220 -1.04 -11.13 -12.51
CA HIS A 220 -1.85 -12.15 -11.85
C HIS A 220 -3.12 -11.54 -11.25
N LEU A 221 -4.27 -12.10 -11.60
CA LEU A 221 -5.57 -11.71 -11.08
C LEU A 221 -6.23 -12.92 -10.40
N GLU A 222 -6.44 -12.86 -9.09
CA GLU A 222 -7.11 -13.91 -8.32
C GLU A 222 -8.53 -14.13 -8.84
N ALA A 223 -8.92 -15.40 -9.03
CA ALA A 223 -10.29 -15.73 -9.42
C ALA A 223 -11.29 -15.20 -8.38
N GLY A 224 -12.32 -14.46 -8.86
CA GLY A 224 -13.34 -13.88 -8.01
C GLY A 224 -13.00 -12.51 -7.39
N LEU A 225 -11.77 -11.99 -7.57
CA LEU A 225 -11.38 -10.69 -7.01
C LEU A 225 -12.29 -9.53 -7.50
N LEU A 226 -12.65 -9.52 -8.77
CA LEU A 226 -13.57 -8.51 -9.33
C LEU A 226 -14.97 -8.60 -8.72
N THR A 227 -15.47 -9.81 -8.53
CA THR A 227 -16.77 -10.02 -7.87
C THR A 227 -16.72 -9.59 -6.41
N TYR A 228 -15.62 -9.91 -5.72
CA TYR A 228 -15.40 -9.47 -4.34
C TYR A 228 -15.34 -7.93 -4.24
N PHE A 229 -14.57 -7.28 -5.11
CA PHE A 229 -14.45 -5.82 -5.17
C PHE A 229 -15.81 -5.14 -5.38
N LYS A 230 -16.55 -5.56 -6.42
CA LYS A 230 -17.88 -5.01 -6.73
C LYS A 230 -18.86 -5.20 -5.59
N LYS A 231 -18.93 -6.43 -5.04
CA LYS A 231 -19.82 -6.74 -3.92
C LYS A 231 -19.49 -5.91 -2.69
N ARG A 232 -18.21 -5.74 -2.36
CA ARG A 232 -17.78 -5.04 -1.17
C ARG A 232 -18.03 -3.53 -1.23
N LEU A 233 -17.84 -2.93 -2.40
CA LEU A 233 -18.12 -1.51 -2.61
C LEU A 233 -19.58 -1.23 -3.03
N ASP A 234 -20.44 -2.24 -2.96
CA ASP A 234 -21.84 -2.14 -3.37
C ASP A 234 -21.97 -1.49 -4.76
N LEU A 235 -21.33 -2.12 -5.75
CA LEU A 235 -21.34 -1.68 -7.15
C LEU A 235 -22.05 -2.70 -8.03
N THR A 236 -23.04 -2.24 -8.77
CA THR A 236 -23.61 -2.99 -9.88
C THR A 236 -22.60 -3.10 -11.03
N GLU A 237 -22.79 -4.06 -11.93
CA GLU A 237 -21.96 -4.21 -13.13
C GLU A 237 -21.97 -2.94 -13.99
N THR A 238 -23.15 -2.33 -14.13
CA THR A 238 -23.34 -1.09 -14.90
C THR A 238 -22.57 0.07 -14.28
N GLU A 239 -22.62 0.23 -12.96
CA GLU A 239 -21.87 1.28 -12.25
C GLU A 239 -20.37 1.06 -12.33
N PHE A 240 -19.91 -0.17 -12.11
CA PHE A 240 -18.50 -0.51 -12.24
C PHE A 240 -17.97 -0.15 -13.63
N ASN A 241 -18.66 -0.60 -14.69
CA ASN A 241 -18.25 -0.32 -16.07
C ASN A 241 -18.32 1.18 -16.39
N ARG A 242 -19.32 1.90 -15.88
CA ARG A 242 -19.42 3.36 -16.02
C ARG A 242 -18.18 4.04 -15.38
N ILE A 243 -17.78 3.64 -14.17
CA ILE A 243 -16.64 4.24 -13.49
C ILE A 243 -15.33 3.89 -14.20
N MET A 244 -15.16 2.65 -14.64
CA MET A 244 -13.99 2.25 -15.42
C MET A 244 -13.83 3.07 -16.70
N ASN A 245 -14.93 3.52 -17.31
CA ASN A 245 -14.94 4.34 -18.53
C ASN A 245 -14.91 5.86 -18.26
N LEU A 246 -14.89 6.32 -17.02
CA LEU A 246 -14.70 7.76 -16.75
C LEU A 246 -13.33 8.23 -17.26
N PRO A 247 -13.23 9.49 -17.75
CA PRO A 247 -11.96 10.07 -18.14
C PRO A 247 -10.93 9.97 -16.99
N PRO A 248 -9.69 9.54 -17.27
CA PRO A 248 -8.62 9.54 -16.29
C PRO A 248 -8.37 10.94 -15.73
N LYS A 249 -8.19 11.01 -14.42
CA LYS A 249 -7.76 12.20 -13.69
C LYS A 249 -6.45 11.91 -12.96
N SER A 250 -5.89 12.91 -12.32
CA SER A 250 -4.68 12.81 -11.52
C SER A 250 -4.83 13.54 -10.18
N TYR A 251 -3.87 13.39 -9.30
CA TYR A 251 -3.80 14.17 -8.06
C TYR A 251 -3.85 15.69 -8.30
N GLN A 252 -3.47 16.15 -9.49
CA GLN A 252 -3.48 17.57 -9.86
C GLN A 252 -4.90 18.15 -9.98
N ASP A 253 -5.90 17.31 -10.17
CA ASP A 253 -7.30 17.74 -10.22
C ASP A 253 -7.90 17.99 -8.83
N TYR A 254 -7.15 17.67 -7.78
CA TYR A 254 -7.60 17.74 -6.39
C TYR A 254 -6.70 18.64 -5.54
N ARG A 255 -7.18 19.02 -4.36
CA ARG A 255 -6.37 19.79 -3.41
C ARG A 255 -5.32 18.88 -2.76
N THR A 256 -4.04 19.32 -2.80
CA THR A 256 -2.91 18.63 -2.19
C THR A 256 -2.07 19.62 -1.38
N TYR A 257 -1.20 19.12 -0.48
CA TYR A 257 -0.18 19.96 0.15
C TYR A 257 0.90 20.38 -0.85
N LYS A 258 1.21 19.57 -1.86
CA LYS A 258 2.19 19.87 -2.90
C LYS A 258 1.93 21.23 -3.54
N ARG A 259 0.69 21.50 -3.92
CA ARG A 259 0.30 22.81 -4.50
C ARG A 259 0.54 24.01 -3.58
N THR A 260 0.61 23.81 -2.28
CA THR A 260 0.88 24.88 -1.32
C THR A 260 2.35 25.30 -1.33
N PHE A 261 3.26 24.39 -1.71
CA PHE A 261 4.70 24.61 -1.74
C PHE A 261 5.24 24.95 -3.14
N GLU A 262 4.48 24.69 -4.19
CA GLU A 262 4.86 24.99 -5.58
C GLU A 262 4.39 26.40 -6.06
N ARG A 263 3.69 27.15 -5.19
CA ARG A 263 3.29 28.54 -5.39
C ARG A 263 4.26 29.49 -4.72
#